data_bef04be42504bc8d8b5a15177cafa46b
#
_entry.id   bef04be42504bc8d8b5a15177cafa46b
#
_cell.length_a   1.000
_cell.length_b   1.000
_cell.length_c   1.000
_cell.angle_alpha   90.00
_cell.angle_beta   90.00
_cell.angle_gamma   90.00
#
_symmetry.space_group_name_H-M   'P 1'
#
loop_
_entity.id
_entity.type
_entity.pdbx_description
1 polymer ?
#
loop_
_entity_poly.entity_id
_entity_poly.type
_entity_poly.pdbx_seq_one_letter_code
_entity_poly.pdbx_strand_id
1 'polypeptide(L)'
;MVSTESIRQKSGVSSFFCDFSAMDQEQRKRHSLLVGELLPKHLEMKELPDGYAFRFPNDQVLFAGLSELATLEQLCCPFLTITLELQHDQGPTWLKLTGNDGVKDFLRAELGI
;
A
#
# COMPACT_ATOMS: atom_id res chain seq x y z
N MET A 1 -7.59 -18.99 3.56
CA MET A 1 -8.04 -18.39 3.70
C MET A 1 -8.25 -17.90 3.95
N VAL A 2 -8.12 -18.50 3.85
CA VAL A 2 -8.66 -17.90 4.05
C VAL A 2 -8.83 -17.56 4.29
N SER A 3 -8.86 -18.07 4.31
CA SER A 3 -9.45 -17.54 4.47
C SER A 3 -9.94 -17.14 4.46
N THR A 4 -10.08 -17.71 4.47
CA THR A 4 -10.87 -17.12 4.47
C THR A 4 -11.35 -16.79 4.24
N GLU A 5 -11.50 -17.28 4.20
CA GLU A 5 -12.19 -16.78 4.14
C GLU A 5 -12.51 -16.33 4.42
N SER A 6 -12.43 -16.72 4.41
CA SER A 6 -12.98 -16.06 4.69
C SER A 6 -13.48 -15.44 4.94
N ILE A 7 -13.77 -15.64 5.11
CA ILE A 7 -14.25 -14.97 5.20
C ILE A 7 -14.76 -14.22 5.00
N ARG A 8 -15.13 -14.38 4.81
CA ARG A 8 -15.51 -13.60 4.45
C ARG A 8 -16.46 -13.07 3.87
N GLN A 9 -17.03 -13.21 3.52
CA GLN A 9 -17.67 -12.58 2.85
C GLN A 9 -18.78 -12.01 3.00
N LYS A 10 -19.19 -11.65 2.97
CA LYS A 10 -20.19 -10.99 3.14
C LYS A 10 -20.61 -9.81 2.62
N SER A 11 -21.81 -9.54 2.45
CA SER A 11 -22.24 -8.26 2.01
C SER A 11 -21.44 -7.17 2.69
N GLY A 12 -21.05 -6.16 1.96
CA GLY A 12 -20.18 -5.13 2.47
C GLY A 12 -18.72 -5.56 2.60
N VAL A 13 -18.48 -6.83 2.42
CA VAL A 13 -17.12 -7.36 2.47
C VAL A 13 -16.48 -7.17 1.10
N SER A 14 -15.32 -6.54 1.07
CA SER A 14 -14.57 -6.35 -0.16
C SER A 14 -14.13 -7.71 -0.71
N SER A 15 -14.13 -7.83 -2.04
CA SER A 15 -13.55 -8.98 -2.70
C SER A 15 -12.03 -8.89 -2.74
N PHE A 16 -11.46 -7.75 -2.34
CA PHE A 16 -10.02 -7.54 -2.32
C PHE A 16 -9.49 -7.81 -0.91
N PHE A 17 -8.37 -8.47 -0.83
CA PHE A 17 -7.70 -8.69 0.44
C PHE A 17 -6.21 -8.91 0.19
N CYS A 18 -5.39 -8.59 1.17
CA CYS A 18 -3.95 -8.86 1.11
C CYS A 18 -3.70 -10.32 1.42
N ASP A 19 -3.00 -11.00 0.54
CA ASP A 19 -2.66 -12.40 0.71
C ASP A 19 -1.20 -12.50 1.14
N PHE A 20 -0.98 -12.52 2.45
CA PHE A 20 0.38 -12.58 2.99
C PHE A 20 1.05 -13.92 2.72
N SER A 21 0.28 -14.95 2.34
CA SER A 21 0.86 -16.23 1.96
C SER A 21 1.61 -16.15 0.63
N ALA A 22 1.38 -15.08 -0.15
CA ALA A 22 2.11 -14.85 -1.40
C ALA A 22 3.56 -14.43 -1.15
N MET A 23 3.91 -14.11 0.10
CA MET A 23 5.27 -13.75 0.48
C MET A 23 5.87 -14.86 1.36
N ASP A 24 7.17 -15.10 1.22
CA ASP A 24 7.84 -16.01 2.13
C ASP A 24 8.06 -15.33 3.49
N GLN A 25 8.63 -16.06 4.45
CA GLN A 25 8.77 -15.56 5.81
C GLN A 25 9.64 -14.30 5.88
N GLU A 26 10.75 -14.29 5.14
CA GLU A 26 11.64 -13.13 5.12
C GLU A 26 10.95 -11.90 4.52
N GLN A 27 10.20 -12.11 3.44
CA GLN A 27 9.45 -11.03 2.80
C GLN A 27 8.38 -10.47 3.73
N ARG A 28 7.66 -11.33 4.47
CA ARG A 28 6.65 -10.87 5.42
C ARG A 28 7.28 -10.03 6.53
N LYS A 29 8.42 -10.48 7.05
CA LYS A 29 9.14 -9.71 8.08
C LYS A 29 9.58 -8.36 7.54
N ARG A 30 10.13 -8.35 6.35
CA ARG A 30 10.60 -7.12 5.73
C ARG A 30 9.46 -6.16 5.45
N HIS A 31 8.35 -6.68 4.94
CA HIS A 31 7.14 -5.89 4.69
C HIS A 31 6.65 -5.22 5.96
N SER A 32 6.53 -5.99 7.03
CA SER A 32 6.06 -5.48 8.32
C SER A 32 6.98 -4.39 8.86
N LEU A 33 8.29 -4.61 8.77
CA LEU A 33 9.28 -3.63 9.21
C LEU A 33 9.17 -2.33 8.43
N LEU A 34 9.09 -2.42 7.11
CA LEU A 34 9.02 -1.24 6.25
C LEU A 34 7.73 -0.46 6.47
N VAL A 35 6.60 -1.14 6.60
CA VAL A 35 5.33 -0.48 6.91
C VAL A 35 5.45 0.31 8.20
N GLY A 36 5.98 -0.33 9.25
CA GLY A 36 6.11 0.30 10.55
C GLY A 36 7.08 1.47 10.58
N GLU A 37 8.13 1.43 9.76
CA GLU A 37 9.12 2.49 9.72
C GLU A 37 8.77 3.63 8.78
N LEU A 38 8.18 3.31 7.62
CA LEU A 38 8.03 4.30 6.56
C LEU A 38 6.69 5.03 6.58
N LEU A 39 5.59 4.32 6.80
CA LEU A 39 4.28 4.97 6.75
C LEU A 39 4.13 6.13 7.73
N PRO A 40 4.64 6.03 8.97
CA PRO A 40 4.55 7.16 9.89
C PRO A 40 5.28 8.42 9.41
N LYS A 41 6.14 8.30 8.40
CA LYS A 41 6.90 9.45 7.88
C LYS A 41 6.14 10.23 6.81
N HIS A 42 4.94 9.80 6.42
CA HIS A 42 4.19 10.56 5.44
C HIS A 42 3.79 11.93 6.03
N LEU A 43 3.80 12.94 5.17
CA LEU A 43 3.54 14.32 5.56
C LEU A 43 2.10 14.71 5.30
N GLU A 44 1.46 14.05 4.33
CA GLU A 44 0.13 14.40 3.88
C GLU A 44 -0.48 13.19 3.18
N MET A 45 -1.80 13.07 3.27
CA MET A 45 -2.55 12.08 2.51
C MET A 45 -3.61 12.81 1.70
N LYS A 46 -3.73 12.43 0.43
CA LYS A 46 -4.78 12.96 -0.45
C LYS A 46 -5.66 11.83 -0.91
N GLU A 47 -6.96 12.10 -0.95
CA GLU A 47 -7.91 11.18 -1.56
C GLU A 47 -7.89 11.40 -3.07
N LEU A 48 -7.86 10.28 -3.83
CA LEU A 48 -7.93 10.29 -5.29
C LEU A 48 -9.26 9.65 -5.71
N PRO A 49 -9.71 9.88 -6.94
CA PRO A 49 -10.95 9.22 -7.41
C PRO A 49 -10.91 7.70 -7.28
N ASP A 50 -9.72 7.09 -7.47
CA ASP A 50 -9.54 5.65 -7.50
C ASP A 50 -8.59 5.13 -6.42
N GLY A 51 -8.28 5.93 -5.40
CA GLY A 51 -7.40 5.50 -4.33
C GLY A 51 -6.91 6.63 -3.45
N TYR A 52 -5.67 6.53 -3.03
CA TYR A 52 -5.06 7.49 -2.10
C TYR A 52 -3.62 7.76 -2.49
N ALA A 53 -3.15 8.97 -2.17
CA ALA A 53 -1.77 9.38 -2.39
C ALA A 53 -1.17 9.84 -1.07
N PHE A 54 0.07 9.46 -0.82
CA PHE A 54 0.81 9.83 0.38
C PHE A 54 2.05 10.61 0.00
N ARG A 55 2.23 11.77 0.62
CA ARG A 55 3.39 12.62 0.35
C ARG A 55 4.48 12.34 1.38
N PHE A 56 5.69 12.13 0.90
CA PHE A 56 6.87 11.89 1.74
C PHE A 56 7.93 12.93 1.42
N PRO A 57 8.85 13.18 2.37
CA PRO A 57 9.98 14.05 2.05
C PRO A 57 10.86 13.45 0.96
N ASN A 58 11.56 14.30 0.24
CA ASN A 58 12.52 13.87 -0.77
C ASN A 58 13.79 13.41 -0.04
N ASP A 59 13.94 12.11 0.08
CA ASP A 59 15.05 11.49 0.81
C ASP A 59 15.42 10.19 0.12
N GLN A 60 16.68 10.04 -0.20
CA GLN A 60 17.16 8.91 -0.99
C GLN A 60 16.94 7.57 -0.27
N VAL A 61 17.25 7.52 1.02
CA VAL A 61 17.10 6.30 1.80
C VAL A 61 15.61 5.93 1.94
N LEU A 62 14.79 6.94 2.18
CA LEU A 62 13.34 6.75 2.29
C LEU A 62 12.77 6.24 0.97
N PHE A 63 13.19 6.83 -0.14
CA PHE A 63 12.71 6.41 -1.46
C PHE A 63 13.09 4.95 -1.75
N ALA A 64 14.31 4.56 -1.41
CA ALA A 64 14.75 3.18 -1.59
C ALA A 64 13.86 2.22 -0.78
N GLY A 65 13.54 2.59 0.45
CA GLY A 65 12.64 1.80 1.30
C GLY A 65 11.24 1.71 0.72
N LEU A 66 10.71 2.83 0.23
CA LEU A 66 9.37 2.85 -0.39
C LEU A 66 9.33 1.98 -1.65
N SER A 67 10.42 1.97 -2.43
CA SER A 67 10.51 1.11 -3.61
C SER A 67 10.44 -0.36 -3.24
N GLU A 68 11.17 -0.74 -2.21
CA GLU A 68 11.15 -2.12 -1.73
C GLU A 68 9.77 -2.48 -1.21
N LEU A 69 9.17 -1.59 -0.41
CA LEU A 69 7.83 -1.82 0.13
C LEU A 69 6.81 -1.98 -0.99
N ALA A 70 6.91 -1.17 -2.05
CA ALA A 70 5.99 -1.23 -3.17
C ALA A 70 6.00 -2.61 -3.84
N THR A 71 7.19 -3.18 -4.04
CA THR A 71 7.29 -4.50 -4.67
C THR A 71 6.75 -5.61 -3.78
N LEU A 72 6.96 -5.51 -2.48
CA LEU A 72 6.40 -6.48 -1.53
C LEU A 72 4.89 -6.35 -1.44
N GLU A 73 4.38 -5.11 -1.42
CA GLU A 73 2.95 -4.84 -1.38
C GLU A 73 2.25 -5.43 -2.59
N GLN A 74 2.86 -5.35 -3.76
CA GLN A 74 2.27 -5.87 -4.98
C GLN A 74 2.18 -7.40 -4.95
N LEU A 75 3.07 -8.07 -4.22
CA LEU A 75 2.98 -9.52 -4.08
C LEU A 75 1.72 -9.92 -3.32
N CYS A 76 1.42 -9.23 -2.22
CA CYS A 76 0.24 -9.58 -1.42
C CYS A 76 -1.03 -8.90 -1.88
N CYS A 77 -0.93 -7.80 -2.61
CA CYS A 77 -2.09 -7.04 -3.09
C CYS A 77 -1.94 -6.76 -4.59
N PRO A 78 -2.00 -7.82 -5.43
CA PRO A 78 -1.71 -7.66 -6.87
C PRO A 78 -2.74 -6.85 -7.62
N PHE A 79 -3.90 -6.56 -7.02
CA PHE A 79 -4.94 -5.74 -7.63
C PHE A 79 -4.65 -4.24 -7.52
N LEU A 80 -3.60 -3.86 -6.78
CA LEU A 80 -3.21 -2.46 -6.64
C LEU A 80 -2.29 -2.03 -7.77
N THR A 81 -2.50 -0.80 -8.25
CA THR A 81 -1.49 -0.09 -9.01
C THR A 81 -0.74 0.78 -8.02
N ILE A 82 0.57 0.62 -7.96
CA ILE A 82 1.42 1.36 -7.02
C ILE A 82 2.33 2.27 -7.83
N THR A 83 2.27 3.57 -7.54
CA THR A 83 3.04 4.56 -8.26
C THR A 83 3.95 5.29 -7.28
N LEU A 84 5.24 5.37 -7.60
CA LEU A 84 6.19 6.21 -6.89
C LEU A 84 6.62 7.32 -7.83
N GLU A 85 6.43 8.56 -7.38
CA GLU A 85 6.69 9.72 -8.20
C GLU A 85 7.64 10.66 -7.47
N LEU A 86 8.74 11.01 -8.12
CA LEU A 86 9.64 12.06 -7.66
C LEU A 86 9.28 13.30 -8.44
N GLN A 87 8.83 14.34 -7.75
CA GLN A 87 8.44 15.57 -8.42
C GLN A 87 9.67 16.39 -8.80
N HIS A 88 9.50 17.22 -9.83
CA HIS A 88 10.60 18.04 -10.37
C HIS A 88 11.15 18.98 -9.29
N ASP A 89 12.36 19.46 -9.52
CA ASP A 89 13.03 20.41 -8.65
C ASP A 89 13.22 19.88 -7.22
N GLN A 90 13.49 18.57 -7.13
CA GLN A 90 13.68 17.88 -5.85
C GLN A 90 12.46 18.05 -4.94
N GLY A 91 11.29 18.10 -5.54
CA GLY A 91 10.03 18.15 -4.80
C GLY A 91 9.75 16.85 -4.06
N PRO A 92 8.64 16.78 -3.35
CA PRO A 92 8.34 15.60 -2.53
C PRO A 92 8.17 14.34 -3.35
N THR A 93 8.26 13.21 -2.67
CA THR A 93 7.95 11.90 -3.22
C THR A 93 6.48 11.61 -2.95
N TRP A 94 5.77 11.14 -3.96
CA TRP A 94 4.39 10.70 -3.80
C TRP A 94 4.30 9.21 -3.99
N LEU A 95 3.64 8.54 -3.06
CA LEU A 95 3.25 7.13 -3.18
C LEU A 95 1.76 7.09 -3.43
N LYS A 96 1.34 6.54 -4.56
CA LYS A 96 -0.08 6.44 -4.91
C LYS A 96 -0.49 4.99 -4.95
N LEU A 97 -1.61 4.69 -4.30
CA LEU A 97 -2.23 3.36 -4.29
C LEU A 97 -3.59 3.51 -4.94
N THR A 98 -3.77 2.90 -6.09
CA THR A 98 -5.01 3.03 -6.87
C THR A 98 -5.45 1.68 -7.41
N GLY A 99 -6.65 1.64 -7.98
CA GLY A 99 -7.16 0.43 -8.57
C GLY A 99 -8.59 0.57 -9.07
N ASN A 100 -9.17 -0.57 -9.41
CA ASN A 100 -10.53 -0.66 -9.93
C ASN A 100 -11.57 -0.40 -8.83
N ASP A 101 -12.84 -0.42 -9.20
CA ASP A 101 -13.95 -0.22 -8.28
C ASP A 101 -13.82 -1.16 -7.08
N GLY A 102 -13.98 -0.60 -5.89
CA GLY A 102 -13.88 -1.35 -4.64
C GLY A 102 -12.53 -1.27 -3.96
N VAL A 103 -11.47 -0.93 -4.71
CA VAL A 103 -10.13 -0.82 -4.13
C VAL A 103 -10.07 0.30 -3.09
N LYS A 104 -10.77 1.40 -3.34
CA LYS A 104 -10.75 2.53 -2.43
C LYS A 104 -11.33 2.17 -1.06
N ASP A 105 -12.42 1.41 -1.03
CA ASP A 105 -13.01 0.93 0.22
C ASP A 105 -12.07 -0.05 0.92
N PHE A 106 -11.42 -0.91 0.14
CA PHE A 106 -10.42 -1.84 0.67
C PHE A 106 -9.29 -1.05 1.35
N LEU A 107 -8.76 -0.04 0.66
CA LEU A 107 -7.66 0.77 1.20
C LEU A 107 -8.07 1.49 2.47
N ARG A 108 -9.30 2.01 2.50
CA ARG A 108 -9.80 2.70 3.68
C ARG A 108 -9.82 1.78 4.89
N ALA A 109 -10.26 0.54 4.70
CA ALA A 109 -10.30 -0.44 5.77
C ALA A 109 -8.89 -0.86 6.19
N GLU A 110 -8.00 -1.11 5.22
CA GLU A 110 -6.64 -1.56 5.50
C GLU A 110 -5.81 -0.49 6.21
N LEU A 111 -5.97 0.76 5.81
CA LEU A 111 -5.18 1.86 6.34
C LEU A 111 -5.83 2.53 7.56
N GLY A 112 -7.06 2.17 7.88
CA GLY A 112 -7.77 2.75 9.01
C GLY A 112 -8.14 4.22 8.83
N ILE A 113 -8.47 4.59 7.61
CA ILE A 113 -8.75 5.99 7.27
C ILE A 113 -10.19 6.20 6.83
#